data_55b708aa7e2694cbd0c83719d90fc503
#
_entry.id   55b708aa7e2694cbd0c83719d90fc503
#
_cell.length_a   1.000
_cell.length_b   1.000
_cell.length_c   1.000
_cell.angle_alpha   90.00
_cell.angle_beta   90.00
_cell.angle_gamma   90.00
#
_symmetry.space_group_name_H-M   'P 1'
#
loop_
_entity.id
_entity.type
_entity.pdbx_description
1 polymer ?
#
loop_
_entity_poly.entity_id
_entity_poly.type
_entity_poly.pdbx_seq_one_letter_code
_entity_poly.pdbx_strand_id
1 'polypeptide(L)'
;MKGASKGEGLGNKFLSNIRGCDAIVHVVRCFEDPNVTHVEGSTDPLRDIEIINTELIMADLEMIDRRIDKAQKNAKGGDKRFNHEADVFTALRDYMNEGNLARTFECSDDDAAMIATSDLLTLRKTIYAANLGENEVNTPESSKHYMAVKKLAESEGSQVLPICAKLEADIAELDDPEEKAMFMEELGLQESGLDRLIQCSYSLLGLISFLTAGSDECRAWTIKNGT
;
A
#
# COMPACT_ATOMS: atom_id res chain seq x y z
N MET A 1 -14.39 -3.52 -0.33
CA MET A 1 -13.42 -4.60 -0.57
C MET A 1 -13.77 -5.91 0.13
N LYS A 2 -14.54 -5.89 1.22
CA LYS A 2 -15.00 -7.10 1.93
C LYS A 2 -15.69 -8.06 0.96
N GLY A 3 -15.21 -9.33 0.86
CA GLY A 3 -15.70 -10.34 -0.09
C GLY A 3 -15.02 -10.34 -1.47
N ALA A 4 -13.98 -9.52 -1.67
CA ALA A 4 -13.28 -9.44 -2.96
C ALA A 4 -12.61 -10.76 -3.37
N SER A 5 -12.12 -11.52 -2.39
CA SER A 5 -11.48 -12.83 -2.57
C SER A 5 -12.47 -13.96 -2.90
N LYS A 6 -13.76 -13.80 -2.57
CA LYS A 6 -14.78 -14.85 -2.79
C LYS A 6 -15.37 -14.90 -4.20
N GLY A 7 -14.75 -14.23 -5.18
CA GLY A 7 -15.04 -14.44 -6.60
C GLY A 7 -16.29 -13.71 -7.13
N GLU A 8 -16.89 -12.79 -6.39
CA GLU A 8 -17.97 -11.97 -6.91
C GLU A 8 -17.42 -10.87 -7.83
N GLY A 9 -17.44 -11.11 -9.11
CA GLY A 9 -17.16 -10.30 -10.30
C GLY A 9 -16.28 -9.03 -10.18
N LEU A 10 -16.71 -8.04 -9.44
CA LEU A 10 -16.00 -6.76 -9.26
C LEU A 10 -14.75 -6.89 -8.34
N GLY A 11 -14.76 -7.79 -7.37
CA GLY A 11 -13.65 -7.99 -6.44
C GLY A 11 -12.40 -8.54 -7.14
N ASN A 12 -12.54 -9.57 -7.96
CA ASN A 12 -11.43 -10.14 -8.71
C ASN A 12 -10.82 -9.16 -9.72
N LYS A 13 -11.67 -8.34 -10.37
CA LYS A 13 -11.18 -7.29 -11.28
C LYS A 13 -10.40 -6.23 -10.51
N PHE A 14 -10.84 -5.86 -9.32
CA PHE A 14 -10.14 -4.92 -8.45
C PHE A 14 -8.77 -5.47 -8.01
N LEU A 15 -8.71 -6.72 -7.52
CA LEU A 15 -7.45 -7.37 -7.13
C LEU A 15 -6.48 -7.50 -8.32
N SER A 16 -7.00 -7.79 -9.52
CA SER A 16 -6.19 -7.83 -10.74
C SER A 16 -5.58 -6.48 -11.09
N ASN A 17 -6.31 -5.38 -10.88
CA ASN A 17 -5.77 -4.03 -11.11
C ASN A 17 -4.65 -3.68 -10.11
N ILE A 18 -4.79 -4.07 -8.84
CA ILE A 18 -3.75 -3.84 -7.82
C ILE A 18 -2.48 -4.63 -8.14
N ARG A 19 -2.58 -5.84 -8.71
CA ARG A 19 -1.39 -6.65 -9.07
C ARG A 19 -0.46 -5.95 -10.05
N GLY A 20 -0.98 -5.09 -10.90
CA GLY A 20 -0.19 -4.30 -11.85
C GLY A 20 0.50 -3.07 -11.24
N CYS A 21 0.34 -2.80 -9.94
CA CYS A 21 0.92 -1.62 -9.27
C CYS A 21 2.18 -2.01 -8.50
N ASP A 22 3.17 -1.09 -8.43
CA ASP A 22 4.42 -1.30 -7.70
C ASP A 22 4.28 -1.01 -6.20
N ALA A 23 3.30 -0.19 -5.79
CA ALA A 23 2.99 0.13 -4.41
C ALA A 23 1.48 0.31 -4.21
N ILE A 24 1.05 0.24 -2.96
CA ILE A 24 -0.36 0.41 -2.55
C ILE A 24 -0.45 1.62 -1.64
N VAL A 25 -1.39 2.52 -1.92
CA VAL A 25 -1.83 3.56 -1.00
C VAL A 25 -3.13 3.10 -0.34
N HIS A 26 -3.04 2.75 0.94
CA HIS A 26 -4.19 2.32 1.72
C HIS A 26 -4.77 3.52 2.46
N VAL A 27 -5.87 4.07 1.95
CA VAL A 27 -6.58 5.17 2.61
C VAL A 27 -7.38 4.63 3.79
N VAL A 28 -7.06 5.11 4.99
CA VAL A 28 -7.63 4.63 6.25
C VAL A 28 -8.37 5.77 6.93
N ARG A 29 -9.65 5.56 7.27
CA ARG A 29 -10.43 6.55 8.00
C ARG A 29 -9.97 6.64 9.45
N CYS A 30 -9.48 7.82 9.84
CA CYS A 30 -9.02 8.13 11.19
C CYS A 30 -9.81 9.28 11.84
N PHE A 31 -10.90 9.74 11.24
CA PHE A 31 -11.77 10.81 11.73
C PHE A 31 -13.15 10.29 12.13
N GLU A 32 -13.78 10.98 13.06
CA GLU A 32 -15.17 10.72 13.45
C GLU A 32 -16.06 11.83 12.89
N ASP A 33 -17.11 11.45 12.14
CA ASP A 33 -18.15 12.35 11.65
C ASP A 33 -19.49 11.61 11.65
N PRO A 34 -20.49 12.09 12.41
CA PRO A 34 -21.81 11.45 12.48
C PRO A 34 -22.59 11.50 11.15
N ASN A 35 -22.23 12.41 10.25
CA ASN A 35 -22.85 12.53 8.92
C ASN A 35 -22.26 11.55 7.90
N VAL A 36 -21.10 10.96 8.18
CA VAL A 36 -20.45 9.99 7.32
C VAL A 36 -20.60 8.60 7.90
N THR A 37 -21.56 7.85 7.36
CA THR A 37 -21.85 6.48 7.81
C THR A 37 -20.64 5.57 7.61
N HIS A 38 -20.32 4.76 8.64
CA HIS A 38 -19.34 3.69 8.54
C HIS A 38 -20.03 2.33 8.38
N VAL A 39 -19.54 1.48 7.48
CA VAL A 39 -20.15 0.17 7.18
C VAL A 39 -20.22 -0.72 8.42
N GLU A 40 -19.19 -0.67 9.28
CA GLU A 40 -19.12 -1.45 10.52
C GLU A 40 -19.65 -0.69 11.76
N GLY A 41 -20.31 0.46 11.56
CA GLY A 41 -21.01 1.22 12.61
C GLY A 41 -20.12 2.09 13.50
N SER A 42 -18.80 1.89 13.55
CA SER A 42 -17.85 2.69 14.33
C SER A 42 -16.53 2.85 13.59
N THR A 43 -15.83 3.95 13.84
CA THR A 43 -14.49 4.17 13.31
C THR A 43 -13.48 3.34 14.10
N ASP A 44 -12.83 2.40 13.44
CA ASP A 44 -11.74 1.60 13.97
C ASP A 44 -10.73 1.31 12.84
N PRO A 45 -9.69 2.12 12.72
CA PRO A 45 -8.73 2.03 11.62
C PRO A 45 -7.97 0.70 11.60
N LEU A 46 -7.66 0.10 12.75
CA LEU A 46 -6.91 -1.16 12.79
C LEU A 46 -7.78 -2.32 12.29
N ARG A 47 -9.04 -2.39 12.73
CA ARG A 47 -10.02 -3.37 12.21
C ARG A 47 -10.20 -3.22 10.70
N ASP A 48 -10.30 -2.00 10.20
CA ASP A 48 -10.53 -1.75 8.79
C ASP A 48 -9.31 -2.15 7.94
N ILE A 49 -8.08 -1.92 8.44
CA ILE A 49 -6.85 -2.41 7.84
C ILE A 49 -6.82 -3.94 7.84
N GLU A 50 -7.14 -4.58 8.96
CA GLU A 50 -7.15 -6.03 9.10
C GLU A 50 -8.12 -6.71 8.11
N ILE A 51 -9.31 -6.13 7.93
CA ILE A 51 -10.30 -6.62 6.95
C ILE A 51 -9.70 -6.62 5.54
N ILE A 52 -9.02 -5.53 5.15
CA ILE A 52 -8.40 -5.41 3.84
C ILE A 52 -7.20 -6.37 3.70
N ASN A 53 -6.34 -6.43 4.71
CA ASN A 53 -5.20 -7.34 4.71
C ASN A 53 -5.64 -8.80 4.59
N THR A 54 -6.71 -9.19 5.26
CA THR A 54 -7.30 -10.53 5.16
C THR A 54 -7.73 -10.85 3.72
N GLU A 55 -8.39 -9.93 3.03
CA GLU A 55 -8.80 -10.12 1.64
C GLU A 55 -7.58 -10.27 0.70
N LEU A 56 -6.52 -9.50 0.92
CA LEU A 56 -5.27 -9.60 0.14
C LEU A 56 -4.56 -10.93 0.42
N ILE A 57 -4.47 -11.35 1.68
CA ILE A 57 -3.88 -12.63 2.10
C ILE A 57 -4.64 -13.79 1.44
N MET A 58 -5.97 -13.81 1.49
CA MET A 58 -6.77 -14.88 0.87
C MET A 58 -6.51 -15.00 -0.63
N ALA A 59 -6.40 -13.86 -1.33
CA ALA A 59 -6.10 -13.84 -2.76
C ALA A 59 -4.67 -14.33 -3.07
N ASP A 60 -3.72 -14.08 -2.18
CA ASP A 60 -2.34 -14.53 -2.34
C ASP A 60 -2.17 -16.00 -2.00
N LEU A 61 -2.87 -16.51 -0.98
CA LEU A 61 -2.86 -17.94 -0.63
C LEU A 61 -3.27 -18.83 -1.81
N GLU A 62 -4.27 -18.42 -2.59
CA GLU A 62 -4.66 -19.18 -3.81
C GLU A 62 -3.54 -19.23 -4.86
N MET A 63 -2.71 -18.19 -4.93
CA MET A 63 -1.56 -18.18 -5.85
C MET A 63 -0.41 -19.03 -5.32
N ILE A 64 -0.15 -18.95 -4.03
CA ILE A 64 0.87 -19.75 -3.36
C ILE A 64 0.57 -21.24 -3.49
N ASP A 65 -0.66 -21.66 -3.24
CA ASP A 65 -1.08 -23.08 -3.39
C ASP A 65 -0.83 -23.59 -4.80
N ARG A 66 -1.21 -22.80 -5.83
CA ARG A 66 -0.93 -23.17 -7.23
C ARG A 66 0.57 -23.27 -7.52
N ARG A 67 1.40 -22.41 -6.89
CA ARG A 67 2.85 -22.44 -7.04
C ARG A 67 3.47 -23.67 -6.37
N ILE A 68 3.03 -24.01 -5.16
CA ILE A 68 3.44 -25.22 -4.44
C ILE A 68 3.11 -26.46 -5.27
N ASP A 69 1.88 -26.58 -5.76
CA ASP A 69 1.45 -27.70 -6.62
C ASP A 69 2.32 -27.85 -7.86
N LYS A 70 2.66 -26.74 -8.52
CA LYS A 70 3.54 -26.73 -9.69
C LYS A 70 4.97 -27.17 -9.33
N ALA A 71 5.54 -26.63 -8.25
CA ALA A 71 6.87 -26.98 -7.78
C ALA A 71 6.95 -28.48 -7.42
N GLN A 72 5.96 -29.02 -6.68
CA GLN A 72 5.89 -30.43 -6.32
C GLN A 72 5.77 -31.36 -7.53
N LYS A 73 5.00 -30.97 -8.57
CA LYS A 73 4.91 -31.72 -9.84
C LYS A 73 6.26 -31.78 -10.55
N ASN A 74 6.97 -30.65 -10.59
CA ASN A 74 8.29 -30.56 -11.24
C ASN A 74 9.38 -31.31 -10.42
N ALA A 75 9.26 -31.34 -9.10
CA ALA A 75 10.18 -32.06 -8.20
C ALA A 75 10.17 -33.58 -8.44
N LYS A 76 9.08 -34.16 -8.95
CA LYS A 76 9.01 -35.58 -9.31
C LYS A 76 10.01 -35.98 -10.41
N GLY A 77 10.54 -35.01 -11.16
CA GLY A 77 11.65 -35.20 -12.11
C GLY A 77 13.05 -35.28 -11.48
N GLY A 78 13.16 -35.18 -10.15
CA GLY A 78 14.43 -35.35 -9.41
C GLY A 78 15.25 -34.05 -9.22
N ASP A 79 14.76 -32.90 -9.66
CA ASP A 79 15.45 -31.62 -9.49
C ASP A 79 15.22 -31.05 -8.09
N LYS A 80 16.30 -30.99 -7.30
CA LYS A 80 16.27 -30.51 -5.89
C LYS A 80 15.82 -29.04 -5.75
N ARG A 81 15.96 -28.23 -6.80
CA ARG A 81 15.54 -26.81 -6.76
C ARG A 81 14.04 -26.67 -6.58
N PHE A 82 13.25 -27.56 -7.20
CA PHE A 82 11.80 -27.54 -7.05
C PHE A 82 11.33 -28.05 -5.67
N ASN A 83 12.10 -28.90 -4.99
CA ASN A 83 11.82 -29.26 -3.61
C ASN A 83 12.01 -28.06 -2.70
N HIS A 84 13.14 -27.34 -2.83
CA HIS A 84 13.39 -26.13 -2.05
C HIS A 84 12.33 -25.05 -2.31
N GLU A 85 11.94 -24.82 -3.57
CA GLU A 85 10.86 -23.90 -3.90
C GLU A 85 9.55 -24.28 -3.19
N ALA A 86 9.17 -25.56 -3.22
CA ALA A 86 7.96 -26.05 -2.55
C ALA A 86 8.03 -25.85 -1.03
N ASP A 87 9.18 -26.09 -0.42
CA ASP A 87 9.40 -25.92 1.03
C ASP A 87 9.28 -24.44 1.43
N VAL A 88 9.93 -23.53 0.69
CA VAL A 88 9.86 -22.07 0.94
C VAL A 88 8.43 -21.54 0.82
N PHE A 89 7.72 -21.88 -0.27
CA PHE A 89 6.34 -21.42 -0.43
C PHE A 89 5.37 -22.10 0.56
N THR A 90 5.66 -23.29 1.04
CA THR A 90 4.88 -23.92 2.11
C THR A 90 5.07 -23.17 3.43
N ALA A 91 6.29 -22.81 3.79
CA ALA A 91 6.57 -22.03 4.99
C ALA A 91 5.91 -20.63 4.91
N LEU A 92 6.00 -19.96 3.75
CA LEU A 92 5.32 -18.69 3.52
C LEU A 92 3.80 -18.82 3.66
N ARG A 93 3.19 -19.85 3.05
CA ARG A 93 1.75 -20.14 3.17
C ARG A 93 1.33 -20.28 4.63
N ASP A 94 2.08 -21.09 5.40
CA ASP A 94 1.74 -21.37 6.79
C ASP A 94 1.85 -20.09 7.64
N TYR A 95 2.87 -19.25 7.41
CA TYR A 95 3.02 -17.93 8.01
C TYR A 95 1.84 -16.99 7.68
N MET A 96 1.40 -16.98 6.42
CA MET A 96 0.28 -16.14 5.99
C MET A 96 -1.08 -16.65 6.49
N ASN A 97 -1.23 -17.96 6.70
CA ASN A 97 -2.44 -18.52 7.32
C ASN A 97 -2.65 -18.07 8.78
N GLU A 98 -1.59 -17.63 9.46
CA GLU A 98 -1.67 -16.98 10.79
C GLU A 98 -2.12 -15.51 10.72
N GLY A 99 -2.40 -14.97 9.51
CA GLY A 99 -2.83 -13.60 9.29
C GLY A 99 -1.68 -12.62 9.00
N ASN A 100 -0.46 -13.11 8.83
CA ASN A 100 0.70 -12.28 8.56
C ASN A 100 0.82 -11.93 7.08
N LEU A 101 1.42 -10.77 6.77
CA LEU A 101 1.64 -10.31 5.40
C LEU A 101 2.94 -10.91 4.84
N ALA A 102 2.98 -11.25 3.55
CA ALA A 102 4.17 -11.84 2.93
C ALA A 102 5.42 -10.95 3.06
N ARG A 103 5.27 -9.61 3.08
CA ARG A 103 6.39 -8.67 3.24
C ARG A 103 7.07 -8.70 4.60
N THR A 104 6.43 -9.31 5.62
CA THR A 104 6.98 -9.46 6.98
C THR A 104 7.56 -10.86 7.21
N PHE A 105 7.59 -11.72 6.17
CA PHE A 105 8.18 -13.05 6.26
C PHE A 105 9.70 -12.97 6.24
N GLU A 106 10.33 -13.48 7.30
CA GLU A 106 11.79 -13.50 7.42
C GLU A 106 12.36 -14.75 6.72
N CYS A 107 13.25 -14.55 5.76
CA CYS A 107 13.90 -15.62 5.02
C CYS A 107 15.28 -15.17 4.48
N SER A 108 16.00 -16.06 3.80
CA SER A 108 17.27 -15.70 3.15
C SER A 108 17.05 -14.79 1.95
N ASP A 109 18.10 -14.04 1.53
CA ASP A 109 18.04 -13.17 0.35
C ASP A 109 17.67 -13.94 -0.93
N ASP A 110 18.16 -15.17 -1.08
CA ASP A 110 17.85 -16.03 -2.22
C ASP A 110 16.37 -16.45 -2.22
N ASP A 111 15.80 -16.77 -1.06
CA ASP A 111 14.40 -17.11 -0.91
C ASP A 111 13.51 -15.88 -1.11
N ALA A 112 13.91 -14.72 -0.60
CA ALA A 112 13.22 -13.46 -0.82
C ALA A 112 13.16 -13.10 -2.30
N ALA A 113 14.27 -13.28 -3.04
CA ALA A 113 14.32 -13.08 -4.49
C ALA A 113 13.39 -14.08 -5.22
N MET A 114 13.31 -15.33 -4.76
CA MET A 114 12.39 -16.33 -5.30
C MET A 114 10.93 -15.94 -5.04
N ILE A 115 10.59 -15.55 -3.82
CA ILE A 115 9.24 -15.11 -3.43
C ILE A 115 8.82 -13.87 -4.23
N ALA A 116 9.74 -12.92 -4.46
CA ALA A 116 9.47 -11.70 -5.24
C ALA A 116 9.02 -11.98 -6.68
N THR A 117 9.31 -13.16 -7.23
CA THR A 117 8.83 -13.56 -8.57
C THR A 117 7.33 -13.95 -8.60
N SER A 118 6.63 -13.95 -7.47
CA SER A 118 5.28 -14.51 -7.35
C SER A 118 4.13 -13.49 -7.44
N ASP A 119 4.40 -12.21 -7.68
CA ASP A 119 3.40 -11.15 -7.82
C ASP A 119 2.34 -11.08 -6.69
N LEU A 120 2.74 -11.43 -5.44
CA LEU A 120 1.84 -11.38 -4.31
C LEU A 120 1.47 -9.93 -3.96
N LEU A 121 0.20 -9.70 -3.64
CA LEU A 121 -0.33 -8.40 -3.25
C LEU A 121 0.25 -7.95 -1.90
N THR A 122 0.40 -8.89 -0.98
CA THR A 122 0.91 -8.64 0.38
C THR A 122 2.43 -8.42 0.44
N LEU A 123 3.17 -8.61 -0.68
CA LEU A 123 4.56 -8.18 -0.85
C LEU A 123 4.68 -6.71 -1.24
N ARG A 124 3.62 -6.09 -1.77
CA ARG A 124 3.68 -4.71 -2.25
C ARG A 124 4.00 -3.75 -1.12
N LYS A 125 4.88 -2.81 -1.38
CA LYS A 125 5.16 -1.71 -0.48
C LYS A 125 3.89 -0.89 -0.25
N THR A 126 3.64 -0.48 1.00
CA THR A 126 2.38 0.16 1.38
C THR A 126 2.64 1.51 2.03
N ILE A 127 1.81 2.51 1.67
CA ILE A 127 1.67 3.77 2.40
C ILE A 127 0.27 3.76 3.02
N TYR A 128 0.19 3.94 4.32
CA TYR A 128 -1.09 4.18 5.00
C TYR A 128 -1.39 5.68 4.95
N ALA A 129 -2.34 6.09 4.10
CA ALA A 129 -2.86 7.45 4.07
C ALA A 129 -3.93 7.58 5.17
N ALA A 130 -3.51 8.05 6.35
CA ALA A 130 -4.41 8.23 7.50
C ALA A 130 -5.26 9.49 7.28
N ASN A 131 -6.53 9.29 6.91
CA ASN A 131 -7.46 10.37 6.65
C ASN A 131 -8.04 10.90 7.96
N LEU A 132 -7.58 12.08 8.36
CA LEU A 132 -7.91 12.79 9.58
C LEU A 132 -8.99 13.85 9.35
N GLY A 133 -9.58 14.36 10.45
CA GLY A 133 -10.40 15.56 10.42
C GLY A 133 -9.57 16.83 10.20
N GLU A 134 -10.24 17.90 9.74
CA GLU A 134 -9.60 19.19 9.46
C GLU A 134 -8.83 19.75 10.65
N ASN A 135 -9.34 19.55 11.87
CA ASN A 135 -8.72 20.04 13.09
C ASN A 135 -7.53 19.20 13.58
N GLU A 136 -7.35 17.99 13.04
CA GLU A 136 -6.33 17.02 13.49
C GLU A 136 -5.16 16.89 12.52
N VAL A 137 -5.31 17.31 11.26
CA VAL A 137 -4.30 17.09 10.21
C VAL A 137 -2.98 17.83 10.51
N ASN A 138 -3.03 18.97 11.17
CA ASN A 138 -1.84 19.75 11.57
C ASN A 138 -1.18 19.24 12.87
N THR A 139 -1.90 18.45 13.66
CA THR A 139 -1.40 17.86 14.91
C THR A 139 -1.78 16.37 14.98
N PRO A 140 -1.32 15.57 14.00
CA PRO A 140 -1.79 14.17 13.84
C PRO A 140 -1.49 13.31 15.07
N GLU A 141 -0.43 13.60 15.81
CA GLU A 141 -0.08 12.90 17.04
C GLU A 141 -1.10 13.07 18.16
N SER A 142 -2.00 14.05 18.09
CA SER A 142 -3.11 14.21 19.04
C SER A 142 -4.22 13.19 18.81
N SER A 143 -4.31 12.62 17.59
CA SER A 143 -5.32 11.64 17.23
C SER A 143 -4.91 10.23 17.64
N LYS A 144 -5.72 9.60 18.53
CA LYS A 144 -5.51 8.20 18.94
C LYS A 144 -5.55 7.23 17.77
N HIS A 145 -6.39 7.51 16.76
CA HIS A 145 -6.56 6.69 15.57
C HIS A 145 -5.31 6.74 14.68
N TYR A 146 -4.78 7.96 14.48
CA TYR A 146 -3.52 8.13 13.75
C TYR A 146 -2.36 7.42 14.45
N MET A 147 -2.22 7.58 15.76
CA MET A 147 -1.14 6.94 16.52
C MET A 147 -1.22 5.42 16.49
N ALA A 148 -2.43 4.85 16.45
CA ALA A 148 -2.61 3.41 16.29
C ALA A 148 -2.14 2.93 14.91
N VAL A 149 -2.50 3.64 13.83
CA VAL A 149 -2.05 3.34 12.46
C VAL A 149 -0.54 3.53 12.32
N LYS A 150 0.03 4.59 12.91
CA LYS A 150 1.46 4.86 12.91
C LYS A 150 2.26 3.71 13.55
N LYS A 151 1.82 3.24 14.72
CA LYS A 151 2.44 2.10 15.40
C LYS A 151 2.38 0.82 14.57
N LEU A 152 1.26 0.55 13.91
CA LEU A 152 1.12 -0.60 13.01
C LEU A 152 2.07 -0.47 11.82
N ALA A 153 2.09 0.70 11.15
CA ALA A 153 2.96 0.95 10.02
C ALA A 153 4.45 0.75 10.37
N GLU A 154 4.88 1.25 11.54
CA GLU A 154 6.24 1.06 12.05
C GLU A 154 6.58 -0.42 12.25
N SER A 155 5.64 -1.22 12.80
CA SER A 155 5.85 -2.66 13.02
C SER A 155 5.95 -3.47 11.72
N GLU A 156 5.38 -2.96 10.61
CA GLU A 156 5.40 -3.59 9.29
C GLU A 156 6.50 -3.03 8.36
N GLY A 157 7.26 -2.03 8.81
CA GLY A 157 8.20 -1.30 7.97
C GLY A 157 7.51 -0.48 6.86
N SER A 158 6.23 -0.13 7.05
CA SER A 158 5.43 0.67 6.14
C SER A 158 5.46 2.15 6.51
N GLN A 159 5.12 3.04 5.56
CA GLN A 159 5.01 4.47 5.81
C GLN A 159 3.58 4.86 6.17
N VAL A 160 3.42 5.90 6.99
CA VAL A 160 2.13 6.53 7.28
C VAL A 160 2.17 8.02 6.89
N LEU A 161 1.13 8.47 6.21
CA LEU A 161 0.97 9.85 5.78
C LEU A 161 -0.34 10.40 6.34
N PRO A 162 -0.32 11.42 7.22
CA PRO A 162 -1.53 12.10 7.65
C PRO A 162 -2.03 13.00 6.52
N ILE A 163 -3.31 12.84 6.15
CA ILE A 163 -4.01 13.65 5.14
C ILE A 163 -5.37 14.06 5.67
N CYS A 164 -5.97 15.09 5.08
CA CYS A 164 -7.38 15.39 5.22
C CYS A 164 -8.00 15.46 3.82
N ALA A 165 -8.69 14.41 3.41
CA ALA A 165 -9.25 14.32 2.06
C ALA A 165 -10.26 15.43 1.73
N LYS A 166 -10.93 15.99 2.75
CA LYS A 166 -11.83 17.14 2.57
C LYS A 166 -11.04 18.39 2.20
N LEU A 167 -10.00 18.73 2.95
CA LEU A 167 -9.15 19.88 2.62
C LEU A 167 -8.45 19.71 1.27
N GLU A 168 -8.04 18.49 0.91
CA GLU A 168 -7.46 18.22 -0.41
C GLU A 168 -8.46 18.46 -1.54
N ALA A 169 -9.73 18.12 -1.33
CA ALA A 169 -10.79 18.41 -2.30
C ALA A 169 -11.00 19.92 -2.46
N ASP A 170 -11.09 20.64 -1.32
CA ASP A 170 -11.26 22.10 -1.32
C ASP A 170 -10.07 22.81 -2.03
N ILE A 171 -8.83 22.36 -1.75
CA ILE A 171 -7.61 22.86 -2.40
C ILE A 171 -7.62 22.56 -3.92
N ALA A 172 -8.14 21.39 -4.31
CA ALA A 172 -8.17 20.99 -5.71
C ALA A 172 -9.21 21.77 -6.55
N GLU A 173 -10.23 22.34 -5.91
CA GLU A 173 -11.22 23.20 -6.57
C GLU A 173 -10.71 24.62 -6.88
N LEU A 174 -9.57 25.02 -6.31
CA LEU A 174 -8.96 26.32 -6.57
C LEU A 174 -8.10 26.25 -7.84
N ASP A 175 -8.46 27.02 -8.85
CA ASP A 175 -7.72 27.10 -10.13
C ASP A 175 -6.56 28.09 -10.07
N ASP A 176 -6.70 29.18 -9.28
CA ASP A 176 -5.69 30.22 -9.16
C ASP A 176 -4.57 29.80 -8.18
N PRO A 177 -3.31 29.76 -8.63
CA PRO A 177 -2.18 29.41 -7.77
C PRO A 177 -1.99 30.34 -6.57
N GLU A 178 -2.34 31.65 -6.69
CA GLU A 178 -2.22 32.61 -5.60
C GLU A 178 -3.30 32.37 -4.53
N GLU A 179 -4.55 32.14 -4.96
CA GLU A 179 -5.64 31.77 -4.05
C GLU A 179 -5.36 30.45 -3.33
N LYS A 180 -4.84 29.46 -4.05
CA LYS A 180 -4.42 28.18 -3.47
C LYS A 180 -3.33 28.36 -2.41
N ALA A 181 -2.31 29.16 -2.68
CA ALA A 181 -1.23 29.42 -1.74
C ALA A 181 -1.75 30.13 -0.47
N MET A 182 -2.62 31.14 -0.64
CA MET A 182 -3.24 31.87 0.49
C MET A 182 -4.10 30.93 1.35
N PHE A 183 -4.90 30.08 0.72
CA PHE A 183 -5.77 29.11 1.41
C PHE A 183 -4.94 28.10 2.20
N MET A 184 -3.87 27.58 1.62
CA MET A 184 -2.96 26.66 2.31
C MET A 184 -2.25 27.35 3.50
N GLU A 185 -1.83 28.61 3.35
CA GLU A 185 -1.22 29.38 4.45
C GLU A 185 -2.20 29.62 5.60
N GLU A 186 -3.46 29.95 5.32
CA GLU A 186 -4.53 30.10 6.30
C GLU A 186 -4.77 28.80 7.09
N LEU A 187 -4.68 27.66 6.42
CA LEU A 187 -4.79 26.32 7.02
C LEU A 187 -3.50 25.89 7.75
N GLY A 188 -2.41 26.64 7.66
CA GLY A 188 -1.11 26.25 8.22
C GLY A 188 -0.44 25.09 7.51
N LEU A 189 -0.81 24.81 6.27
CA LEU A 189 -0.26 23.75 5.42
C LEU A 189 0.91 24.30 4.58
N GLN A 190 2.08 23.67 4.68
CA GLN A 190 3.24 24.02 3.85
C GLN A 190 3.16 23.39 2.44
N GLU A 191 2.60 22.21 2.36
CA GLU A 191 2.43 21.42 1.13
C GLU A 191 1.07 20.73 1.16
N SER A 192 0.50 20.46 -0.02
CA SER A 192 -0.72 19.65 -0.13
C SER A 192 -0.45 18.19 0.26
N GLY A 193 -1.48 17.49 0.72
CA GLY A 193 -1.37 16.06 1.00
C GLY A 193 -1.07 15.26 -0.27
N LEU A 194 -1.53 15.74 -1.43
CA LEU A 194 -1.22 15.14 -2.72
C LEU A 194 0.28 15.25 -3.05
N ASP A 195 0.89 16.42 -2.88
CA ASP A 195 2.33 16.60 -3.13
C ASP A 195 3.16 15.72 -2.20
N ARG A 196 2.80 15.68 -0.91
CA ARG A 196 3.42 14.79 0.07
C ARG A 196 3.26 13.31 -0.29
N LEU A 197 2.10 12.90 -0.81
CA LEU A 197 1.86 11.53 -1.26
C LEU A 197 2.73 11.17 -2.45
N ILE A 198 2.90 12.09 -3.41
CA ILE A 198 3.80 11.91 -4.56
C ILE A 198 5.24 11.72 -4.07
N GLN A 199 5.72 12.60 -3.19
CA GLN A 199 7.08 12.51 -2.63
C GLN A 199 7.30 11.20 -1.86
N CYS A 200 6.34 10.81 -0.99
CA CYS A 200 6.37 9.55 -0.28
C CYS A 200 6.42 8.34 -1.24
N SER A 201 5.65 8.38 -2.31
CA SER A 201 5.59 7.31 -3.32
C SER A 201 6.91 7.18 -4.08
N TYR A 202 7.51 8.30 -4.49
CA TYR A 202 8.82 8.31 -5.13
C TYR A 202 9.91 7.77 -4.19
N SER A 203 9.92 8.23 -2.94
CA SER A 203 10.85 7.73 -1.92
C SER A 203 10.68 6.23 -1.68
N LEU A 204 9.44 5.76 -1.50
CA LEU A 204 9.11 4.36 -1.25
C LEU A 204 9.59 3.45 -2.39
N LEU A 205 9.42 3.89 -3.64
CA LEU A 205 9.81 3.14 -4.83
C LEU A 205 11.28 3.33 -5.21
N GLY A 206 12.00 4.24 -4.52
CA GLY A 206 13.38 4.60 -4.84
C GLY A 206 13.50 5.26 -6.21
N LEU A 207 12.55 6.11 -6.57
CA LEU A 207 12.51 6.80 -7.86
C LEU A 207 13.16 8.17 -7.76
N ILE A 208 13.81 8.58 -8.84
CA ILE A 208 14.28 9.94 -9.07
C ILE A 208 13.77 10.44 -10.42
N SER A 209 13.52 11.74 -10.50
CA SER A 209 13.19 12.40 -11.77
C SER A 209 14.32 13.32 -12.21
N PHE A 210 14.59 13.34 -13.51
CA PHE A 210 15.54 14.27 -14.11
C PHE A 210 15.01 14.80 -15.44
N LEU A 211 15.53 15.94 -15.85
CA LEU A 211 15.17 16.59 -17.09
C LEU A 211 16.32 16.46 -18.09
N THR A 212 15.99 16.17 -19.34
CA THR A 212 16.89 16.33 -20.46
C THR A 212 16.43 17.52 -21.29
N ALA A 213 17.34 18.43 -21.63
CA ALA A 213 17.07 19.57 -22.47
C ALA A 213 17.90 19.48 -23.75
N GLY A 214 17.24 19.48 -24.90
CA GLY A 214 17.82 19.59 -26.22
C GLY A 214 17.50 20.95 -26.87
N SER A 215 17.94 21.17 -28.10
CA SER A 215 17.61 22.38 -28.86
C SER A 215 16.11 22.49 -29.18
N ASP A 216 15.43 21.35 -29.32
CA ASP A 216 14.08 21.28 -29.85
C ASP A 216 13.04 20.81 -28.83
N GLU A 217 13.49 20.16 -27.73
CA GLU A 217 12.57 19.65 -26.72
C GLU A 217 13.22 19.54 -25.34
N CYS A 218 12.35 19.61 -24.30
CA CYS A 218 12.69 19.22 -22.93
C CYS A 218 11.82 18.03 -22.54
N ARG A 219 12.44 16.99 -21.93
CA ARG A 219 11.73 15.78 -21.45
C ARG A 219 12.04 15.51 -20.00
N ALA A 220 10.99 15.14 -19.25
CA ALA A 220 11.11 14.60 -17.91
C ALA A 220 11.17 13.07 -17.95
N TRP A 221 12.07 12.50 -17.17
CA TRP A 221 12.27 11.05 -17.05
C TRP A 221 12.21 10.64 -15.59
N THR A 222 11.70 9.45 -15.35
CA THR A 222 11.71 8.82 -14.03
C THR A 222 12.46 7.51 -14.11
N ILE A 223 13.44 7.31 -13.22
CA ILE A 223 14.25 6.09 -13.13
C ILE A 223 14.40 5.66 -11.68
N LYS A 224 14.84 4.42 -11.46
CA LYS A 224 15.25 3.98 -10.12
C LYS A 224 16.56 4.63 -9.73
N ASN A 225 16.69 5.04 -8.48
CA ASN A 225 17.93 5.58 -7.94
C ASN A 225 19.01 4.49 -7.95
N GLY A 226 20.19 4.82 -8.47
CA GLY A 226 21.33 3.90 -8.56
C GLY A 226 21.36 3.01 -9.81
N THR A 227 20.51 3.28 -10.82
CA THR A 227 20.57 2.63 -12.15
C THR A 227 21.34 3.46 -13.15
#